data_546c2fba1079815917e59dd5075f3e78
#
_entry.id   546c2fba1079815917e59dd5075f3e78
#
_cell.length_a   1.000
_cell.length_b   1.000
_cell.length_c   1.000
_cell.angle_alpha   90.00
_cell.angle_beta   90.00
_cell.angle_gamma   90.00
#
_symmetry.space_group_name_H-M   'P 1'
#
loop_
_entity.id
_entity.type
_entity.pdbx_description
1 polymer ?
#
loop_
_entity_poly.entity_id
_entity_poly.type
_entity_poly.pdbx_seq_one_letter_code
_entity_poly.pdbx_strand_id
1 'polypeptide(L)'
;MGLGEHALKRMTKSTHELIGLPEWYGPLATRGLAVALGIEMIELTRERVVATMPVDDRTRQPFGLLHGGASIALAETVASFGAVVHIDRERFAAVGLEINGNHLRAKTDGIVRATGTPAHIGRSTQVWTVEIADEEERLVCVSRCTMAIVPRERPR
;
A
#
# COMPACT_ATOMS: atom_id res chain seq x y z
N MET A 1 11.05 17.28 -23.81
CA MET A 1 9.64 16.94 -24.11
C MET A 1 9.55 15.42 -24.24
N GLY A 2 8.77 14.70 -23.47
CA GLY A 2 8.46 13.29 -23.76
C GLY A 2 8.47 12.26 -22.62
N LEU A 3 8.66 12.62 -21.34
CA LEU A 3 8.63 11.64 -20.23
C LEU A 3 7.28 11.59 -19.50
N GLY A 4 6.39 12.56 -19.70
CA GLY A 4 5.10 12.62 -19.02
C GLY A 4 3.99 11.74 -19.64
N GLU A 5 3.99 11.59 -20.97
CA GLU A 5 2.94 10.86 -21.68
C GLU A 5 3.04 9.32 -21.54
N HIS A 6 4.25 8.79 -21.35
CA HIS A 6 4.45 7.35 -21.18
C HIS A 6 4.05 6.85 -19.79
N ALA A 7 4.15 7.70 -18.76
CA ALA A 7 3.69 7.38 -17.41
C ALA A 7 2.15 7.38 -17.34
N LEU A 8 1.50 8.36 -18.00
CA LEU A 8 0.04 8.42 -18.07
C LEU A 8 -0.58 7.25 -18.88
N LYS A 9 0.10 6.77 -19.93
CA LYS A 9 -0.35 5.64 -20.76
C LYS A 9 -0.24 4.28 -20.05
N ARG A 10 0.57 4.13 -19.01
CA ARG A 10 0.62 2.89 -18.19
C ARG A 10 -0.54 2.78 -17.20
N MET A 11 -1.17 3.89 -16.81
CA MET A 11 -2.31 3.90 -15.91
C MET A 11 -3.63 3.39 -16.55
N THR A 12 -3.66 3.18 -17.88
CA THR A 12 -4.89 2.82 -18.61
C THR A 12 -5.10 1.30 -18.79
N LYS A 13 -4.37 0.43 -18.11
CA LYS A 13 -4.53 -1.03 -18.25
C LYS A 13 -5.27 -1.71 -17.08
N SER A 14 -5.61 -1.00 -16.02
CA SER A 14 -6.48 -1.54 -14.98
C SER A 14 -7.89 -0.99 -15.18
N THR A 15 -8.84 -1.87 -15.49
CA THR A 15 -10.27 -1.55 -15.63
C THR A 15 -10.95 -1.35 -14.26
N HIS A 16 -10.18 -1.14 -13.19
CA HIS A 16 -10.71 -0.84 -11.87
C HIS A 16 -11.01 0.65 -11.76
N GLU A 17 -12.26 0.99 -11.46
CA GLU A 17 -12.65 2.33 -11.07
C GLU A 17 -11.89 2.72 -9.80
N LEU A 18 -11.13 3.83 -9.85
CA LEU A 18 -10.37 4.33 -8.70
C LEU A 18 -11.33 5.00 -7.72
N ILE A 19 -11.34 4.52 -6.47
CA ILE A 19 -12.29 4.97 -5.46
C ILE A 19 -11.60 5.84 -4.41
N GLY A 20 -12.08 7.08 -4.26
CA GLY A 20 -11.69 7.96 -3.16
C GLY A 20 -10.25 8.44 -3.17
N LEU A 21 -9.53 8.35 -4.30
CA LEU A 21 -8.14 8.81 -4.37
C LEU A 21 -8.08 10.34 -4.31
N PRO A 22 -7.48 10.93 -3.26
CA PRO A 22 -7.35 12.36 -3.16
C PRO A 22 -6.32 12.91 -4.17
N GLU A 23 -6.48 14.17 -4.61
CA GLU A 23 -5.58 14.83 -5.58
C GLU A 23 -4.11 14.79 -5.15
N TRP A 24 -3.83 14.88 -3.84
CA TRP A 24 -2.47 14.82 -3.32
C TRP A 24 -1.77 13.46 -3.50
N TYR A 25 -2.52 12.39 -3.75
CA TYR A 25 -1.94 11.05 -3.95
C TYR A 25 -1.20 10.95 -5.29
N GLY A 26 -1.74 11.52 -6.37
CA GLY A 26 -1.20 11.38 -7.72
C GLY A 26 0.31 11.66 -7.84
N PRO A 27 0.84 12.79 -7.34
CA PRO A 27 2.27 13.07 -7.36
C PRO A 27 3.13 12.07 -6.56
N LEU A 28 2.59 11.44 -5.52
CA LEU A 28 3.28 10.43 -4.71
C LEU A 28 3.33 9.06 -5.39
N ALA A 29 2.36 8.76 -6.24
CA ALA A 29 2.26 7.49 -6.98
C ALA A 29 3.31 7.31 -8.09
N THR A 30 4.19 8.29 -8.31
CA THR A 30 5.15 8.29 -9.44
C THR A 30 6.56 7.87 -9.06
N ARG A 31 6.83 7.56 -7.78
CA ARG A 31 8.19 7.31 -7.28
C ARG A 31 8.22 6.41 -6.04
N GLY A 32 9.41 5.95 -5.73
CA GLY A 32 9.69 5.19 -4.52
C GLY A 32 9.44 3.69 -4.66
N LEU A 33 9.47 3.00 -3.51
CA LEU A 33 9.40 1.54 -3.43
C LEU A 33 8.09 0.99 -4.02
N ALA A 34 6.97 1.65 -3.79
CA ALA A 34 5.67 1.21 -4.33
C ALA A 34 5.69 1.11 -5.86
N VAL A 35 6.27 2.10 -6.53
CA VAL A 35 6.43 2.09 -8.00
C VAL A 35 7.39 0.99 -8.44
N ALA A 36 8.51 0.81 -7.75
CA ALA A 36 9.50 -0.24 -8.07
C ALA A 36 8.88 -1.65 -7.98
N LEU A 37 8.00 -1.89 -7.01
CA LEU A 37 7.30 -3.17 -6.84
C LEU A 37 6.03 -3.28 -7.71
N GLY A 38 5.62 -2.22 -8.39
CA GLY A 38 4.39 -2.19 -9.17
C GLY A 38 3.12 -2.19 -8.31
N ILE A 39 3.18 -1.59 -7.12
CA ILE A 39 2.02 -1.43 -6.24
C ILE A 39 1.12 -0.33 -6.83
N GLU A 40 -0.14 -0.66 -7.04
CA GLU A 40 -1.16 0.26 -7.55
C GLU A 40 -2.30 0.42 -6.53
N MET A 41 -2.59 1.66 -6.14
CA MET A 41 -3.71 1.97 -5.25
C MET A 41 -5.02 1.93 -6.03
N ILE A 42 -5.98 1.18 -5.52
CA ILE A 42 -7.31 1.01 -6.11
C ILE A 42 -8.36 1.84 -5.34
N GLU A 43 -8.24 1.85 -4.02
CA GLU A 43 -9.16 2.56 -3.14
C GLU A 43 -8.39 3.20 -1.98
N LEU A 44 -8.74 4.45 -1.66
CA LEU A 44 -8.15 5.16 -0.53
C LEU A 44 -9.23 5.98 0.18
N THR A 45 -9.94 5.33 1.09
CA THR A 45 -10.97 5.93 1.94
C THR A 45 -10.56 5.87 3.41
N ARG A 46 -11.37 6.47 4.28
CA ARG A 46 -11.14 6.38 5.73
C ARG A 46 -11.47 5.01 6.30
N GLU A 47 -12.40 4.31 5.67
CA GLU A 47 -12.91 3.03 6.11
C GLU A 47 -12.07 1.87 5.58
N ARG A 48 -11.48 2.05 4.38
CA ARG A 48 -10.79 0.97 3.68
C ARG A 48 -9.75 1.51 2.71
N VAL A 49 -8.64 0.80 2.62
CA VAL A 49 -7.61 1.05 1.62
C VAL A 49 -7.35 -0.24 0.85
N VAL A 50 -7.35 -0.18 -0.47
CA VAL A 50 -7.08 -1.33 -1.33
C VAL A 50 -5.96 -1.00 -2.31
N ALA A 51 -4.99 -1.89 -2.40
CA ALA A 51 -3.92 -1.84 -3.39
C ALA A 51 -3.64 -3.22 -3.97
N THR A 52 -3.10 -3.25 -5.18
CA THR A 52 -2.65 -4.48 -5.84
C THR A 52 -1.14 -4.45 -6.07
N MET A 53 -0.55 -5.63 -6.21
CA MET A 53 0.86 -5.79 -6.54
C MET A 53 1.02 -7.03 -7.42
N PRO A 54 1.76 -6.96 -8.55
CA PRO A 54 2.05 -8.12 -9.37
C PRO A 54 3.02 -9.08 -8.65
N VAL A 55 2.88 -10.36 -8.97
CA VAL A 55 3.82 -11.41 -8.53
C VAL A 55 4.70 -11.77 -9.72
N ASP A 56 5.79 -11.03 -9.88
CA ASP A 56 6.75 -11.15 -10.97
C ASP A 56 8.20 -11.06 -10.46
N ASP A 57 9.18 -10.89 -11.35
CA ASP A 57 10.60 -10.88 -11.01
C ASP A 57 11.00 -9.77 -10.02
N ARG A 58 10.19 -8.70 -9.88
CA ARG A 58 10.41 -7.61 -8.92
C ARG A 58 10.02 -7.99 -7.49
N THR A 59 9.11 -8.94 -7.35
CA THR A 59 8.42 -9.26 -6.09
C THR A 59 8.62 -10.71 -5.65
N ARG A 60 9.25 -11.56 -6.50
CA ARG A 60 9.58 -12.95 -6.15
C ARG A 60 10.90 -13.05 -5.39
N GLN A 61 11.01 -14.07 -4.57
CA GLN A 61 12.27 -14.53 -4.03
C GLN A 61 12.95 -15.54 -5.00
N PRO A 62 14.26 -15.91 -4.82
CA PRO A 62 15.01 -16.72 -5.79
C PRO A 62 14.40 -18.09 -6.15
N PHE A 63 13.52 -18.64 -5.33
CA PHE A 63 12.86 -19.92 -5.58
C PHE A 63 11.51 -19.77 -6.35
N GLY A 64 11.20 -18.56 -6.86
CA GLY A 64 10.04 -18.30 -7.71
C GLY A 64 8.73 -17.99 -6.97
N LEU A 65 8.74 -17.90 -5.65
CA LEU A 65 7.55 -17.56 -4.87
C LEU A 65 7.53 -16.06 -4.55
N LEU A 66 6.34 -15.51 -4.32
CA LEU A 66 6.19 -14.16 -3.78
C LEU A 66 7.05 -14.00 -2.51
N HIS A 67 7.92 -12.99 -2.51
CA HIS A 67 8.79 -12.70 -1.38
C HIS A 67 7.97 -12.14 -0.22
N GLY A 68 8.17 -12.71 0.98
CA GLY A 68 7.47 -12.23 2.18
C GLY A 68 7.68 -10.74 2.45
N GLY A 69 8.89 -10.23 2.22
CA GLY A 69 9.19 -8.80 2.31
C GLY A 69 8.40 -7.94 1.32
N ALA A 70 8.08 -8.45 0.13
CA ALA A 70 7.22 -7.73 -0.83
C ALA A 70 5.77 -7.66 -0.33
N SER A 71 5.26 -8.74 0.28
CA SER A 71 3.95 -8.73 0.95
C SER A 71 3.90 -7.72 2.09
N ILE A 72 4.96 -7.64 2.91
CA ILE A 72 5.06 -6.66 4.00
C ILE A 72 5.13 -5.23 3.46
N ALA A 73 5.91 -4.98 2.40
CA ALA A 73 5.97 -3.66 1.76
C ALA A 73 4.60 -3.22 1.21
N LEU A 74 3.83 -4.15 0.62
CA LEU A 74 2.47 -3.88 0.18
C LEU A 74 1.56 -3.55 1.36
N ALA A 75 1.61 -4.34 2.44
CA ALA A 75 0.80 -4.13 3.64
C ALA A 75 1.14 -2.79 4.33
N GLU A 76 2.43 -2.45 4.46
CA GLU A 76 2.86 -1.18 5.05
C GLU A 76 2.47 0.02 4.18
N THR A 77 2.53 -0.12 2.85
CA THR A 77 2.06 0.91 1.92
C THR A 77 0.58 1.21 2.13
N VAL A 78 -0.25 0.18 2.21
CA VAL A 78 -1.70 0.29 2.46
C VAL A 78 -1.97 0.95 3.82
N ALA A 79 -1.33 0.49 4.89
CA ALA A 79 -1.50 1.05 6.22
C ALA A 79 -1.04 2.51 6.32
N SER A 80 0.09 2.84 5.66
CA SER A 80 0.65 4.19 5.66
C SER A 80 -0.28 5.20 4.99
N PHE A 81 -0.78 4.88 3.80
CA PHE A 81 -1.75 5.76 3.13
C PHE A 81 -3.08 5.83 3.89
N GLY A 82 -3.53 4.72 4.47
CA GLY A 82 -4.68 4.69 5.36
C GLY A 82 -4.51 5.62 6.57
N ALA A 83 -3.33 5.62 7.19
CA ALA A 83 -3.05 6.54 8.29
C ALA A 83 -3.07 8.00 7.86
N VAL A 84 -2.56 8.31 6.67
CA VAL A 84 -2.46 9.68 6.15
C VAL A 84 -3.83 10.30 5.88
N VAL A 85 -4.86 9.55 5.46
CA VAL A 85 -6.22 10.09 5.24
C VAL A 85 -6.95 10.45 6.54
N HIS A 86 -6.43 10.03 7.70
CA HIS A 86 -7.00 10.32 9.01
C HIS A 86 -6.36 11.51 9.73
N ILE A 87 -5.32 12.13 9.17
CA ILE A 87 -4.58 13.20 9.83
C ILE A 87 -4.63 14.51 9.04
N ASP A 88 -4.41 15.61 9.75
CA ASP A 88 -4.07 16.90 9.16
C ASP A 88 -2.61 16.85 8.67
N ARG A 89 -2.43 16.70 7.37
CA ARG A 89 -1.13 16.52 6.72
C ARG A 89 -0.23 17.75 6.75
N GLU A 90 -0.77 18.93 7.03
CA GLU A 90 0.04 20.14 7.21
C GLU A 90 0.72 20.15 8.59
N ARG A 91 0.07 19.54 9.60
CA ARG A 91 0.50 19.54 10.99
C ARG A 91 1.17 18.25 11.43
N PHE A 92 0.81 17.12 10.82
CA PHE A 92 1.23 15.80 11.27
C PHE A 92 1.76 14.95 10.11
N ALA A 93 2.58 13.96 10.47
CA ALA A 93 3.02 12.87 9.61
C ALA A 93 2.67 11.53 10.26
N ALA A 94 2.36 10.53 9.46
CA ALA A 94 2.25 9.15 9.88
C ALA A 94 3.58 8.43 9.59
N VAL A 95 4.11 7.72 10.59
CA VAL A 95 5.40 7.01 10.54
C VAL A 95 5.19 5.58 11.05
N GLY A 96 5.69 4.58 10.32
CA GLY A 96 5.64 3.18 10.76
C GLY A 96 6.42 2.97 12.05
N LEU A 97 5.82 2.28 13.01
CA LEU A 97 6.45 1.85 14.26
C LEU A 97 6.75 0.37 14.26
N GLU A 98 5.80 -0.43 13.85
CA GLU A 98 5.89 -1.89 13.86
C GLU A 98 4.99 -2.44 12.76
N ILE A 99 5.46 -3.47 12.08
CA ILE A 99 4.64 -4.28 11.20
C ILE A 99 4.99 -5.75 11.38
N ASN A 100 3.98 -6.59 11.43
CA ASN A 100 4.14 -8.04 11.40
C ASN A 100 3.30 -8.65 10.29
N GLY A 101 3.67 -9.85 9.85
CA GLY A 101 2.91 -10.57 8.85
C GLY A 101 3.07 -12.07 8.96
N ASN A 102 1.96 -12.77 8.73
CA ASN A 102 1.89 -14.22 8.67
C ASN A 102 1.62 -14.63 7.23
N HIS A 103 2.59 -15.29 6.60
CA HIS A 103 2.47 -15.81 5.24
C HIS A 103 1.77 -17.16 5.29
N LEU A 104 0.59 -17.25 4.72
CA LEU A 104 -0.31 -18.40 4.85
C LEU A 104 -0.27 -19.29 3.62
N ARG A 105 0.02 -18.73 2.44
CA ARG A 105 -0.05 -19.42 1.16
C ARG A 105 1.06 -18.96 0.22
N ALA A 106 1.67 -19.92 -0.47
CA ALA A 106 2.60 -19.63 -1.55
C ALA A 106 1.86 -19.07 -2.78
N LYS A 107 2.48 -18.09 -3.45
CA LYS A 107 1.99 -17.49 -4.70
C LYS A 107 3.15 -17.36 -5.67
N THR A 108 2.97 -17.81 -6.92
CA THR A 108 4.04 -17.89 -7.92
C THR A 108 3.93 -16.87 -9.04
N ASP A 109 2.72 -16.36 -9.32
CA ASP A 109 2.44 -15.48 -10.46
C ASP A 109 1.14 -14.68 -10.23
N GLY A 110 0.69 -13.93 -11.23
CA GLY A 110 -0.55 -13.17 -11.19
C GLY A 110 -0.45 -11.92 -10.33
N ILE A 111 -1.50 -11.64 -9.56
CA ILE A 111 -1.64 -10.43 -8.76
C ILE A 111 -2.06 -10.80 -7.34
N VAL A 112 -1.59 -10.06 -6.36
CA VAL A 112 -2.14 -10.06 -5.00
C VAL A 112 -2.82 -8.72 -4.71
N ARG A 113 -3.91 -8.77 -3.95
CA ARG A 113 -4.67 -7.62 -3.48
C ARG A 113 -4.56 -7.50 -1.97
N ALA A 114 -4.12 -6.35 -1.50
CA ALA A 114 -4.12 -6.00 -0.09
C ALA A 114 -5.34 -5.14 0.23
N THR A 115 -6.05 -5.50 1.29
CA THR A 115 -7.17 -4.74 1.85
C THR A 115 -6.85 -4.37 3.27
N GLY A 116 -6.69 -3.08 3.54
CA GLY A 116 -6.41 -2.52 4.86
C GLY A 116 -7.65 -1.90 5.48
N THR A 117 -7.89 -2.21 6.75
CA THR A 117 -8.95 -1.61 7.57
C THR A 117 -8.37 -1.09 8.88
N PRO A 118 -8.86 0.06 9.41
CA PRO A 118 -8.39 0.56 10.69
C PRO A 118 -8.93 -0.30 11.84
N ALA A 119 -8.03 -0.85 12.66
CA ALA A 119 -8.38 -1.49 13.92
C ALA A 119 -8.44 -0.48 15.06
N HIS A 120 -7.64 0.61 14.98
CA HIS A 120 -7.62 1.70 15.96
C HIS A 120 -7.18 2.99 15.28
N ILE A 121 -7.92 4.08 15.51
CA ILE A 121 -7.56 5.43 15.08
C ILE A 121 -7.47 6.31 16.32
N GLY A 122 -6.25 6.54 16.80
CA GLY A 122 -5.94 7.38 17.94
C GLY A 122 -5.26 8.68 17.58
N ARG A 123 -5.06 9.54 18.58
CA ARG A 123 -4.41 10.85 18.40
C ARG A 123 -2.91 10.74 18.08
N SER A 124 -2.23 9.77 18.69
CA SER A 124 -0.76 9.58 18.58
C SER A 124 -0.38 8.27 17.91
N THR A 125 -1.31 7.32 17.80
CA THR A 125 -1.09 6.01 17.17
C THR A 125 -2.32 5.56 16.41
N GLN A 126 -2.09 4.80 15.34
CA GLN A 126 -3.12 4.08 14.61
C GLN A 126 -2.67 2.64 14.42
N VAL A 127 -3.61 1.70 14.41
CA VAL A 127 -3.34 0.28 14.14
C VAL A 127 -4.20 -0.13 12.96
N TRP A 128 -3.57 -0.74 11.98
CA TRP A 128 -4.20 -1.21 10.74
C TRP A 128 -4.07 -2.72 10.62
N THR A 129 -5.15 -3.39 10.28
CA THR A 129 -5.13 -4.78 9.84
C THR A 129 -5.13 -4.83 8.33
N VAL A 130 -4.26 -5.64 7.73
CA VAL A 130 -4.17 -5.79 6.27
C VAL A 130 -4.25 -7.27 5.92
N GLU A 131 -5.20 -7.61 5.09
CA GLU A 131 -5.33 -8.93 4.48
C GLU A 131 -4.86 -8.87 3.03
N ILE A 132 -4.01 -9.82 2.64
CA ILE A 132 -3.53 -9.97 1.27
C ILE A 132 -4.09 -11.26 0.73
N ALA A 133 -4.85 -11.18 -0.36
CA ALA A 133 -5.47 -12.32 -1.03
C ALA A 133 -5.03 -12.41 -2.50
N ASP A 134 -5.17 -13.59 -3.09
CA ASP A 134 -4.98 -13.84 -4.51
C ASP A 134 -6.27 -13.52 -5.32
N GLU A 135 -6.26 -13.82 -6.62
CA GLU A 135 -7.38 -13.54 -7.53
C GLU A 135 -8.62 -14.38 -7.22
N GLU A 136 -8.48 -15.51 -6.52
CA GLU A 136 -9.57 -16.36 -6.05
C GLU A 136 -10.00 -16.04 -4.59
N GLU A 137 -9.61 -14.86 -4.09
CA GLU A 137 -9.92 -14.38 -2.73
C GLU A 137 -9.36 -15.29 -1.61
N ARG A 138 -8.33 -16.11 -1.90
CA ARG A 138 -7.68 -16.96 -0.89
C ARG A 138 -6.59 -16.14 -0.20
N LEU A 139 -6.58 -16.14 1.12
CA LEU A 139 -5.59 -15.43 1.91
C LEU A 139 -4.17 -15.96 1.65
N VAL A 140 -3.30 -15.03 1.28
CA VAL A 140 -1.86 -15.22 1.07
C VAL A 140 -1.06 -14.73 2.28
N CYS A 141 -1.46 -13.60 2.87
CA CYS A 141 -0.80 -13.04 4.05
C CYS A 141 -1.81 -12.24 4.89
N VAL A 142 -1.64 -12.30 6.21
CA VAL A 142 -2.32 -11.42 7.17
C VAL A 142 -1.28 -10.60 7.90
N SER A 143 -1.48 -9.28 7.98
CA SER A 143 -0.54 -8.33 8.56
C SER A 143 -1.24 -7.37 9.52
N ARG A 144 -0.49 -6.88 10.49
CA ARG A 144 -0.89 -5.76 11.34
C ARG A 144 0.23 -4.73 11.35
N CYS A 145 -0.14 -3.46 11.16
CA CYS A 145 0.79 -2.34 11.14
C CYS A 145 0.39 -1.29 12.17
N THR A 146 1.34 -0.85 12.98
CA THR A 146 1.19 0.25 13.94
C THR A 146 1.88 1.49 13.39
N MET A 147 1.15 2.60 13.29
CA MET A 147 1.63 3.89 12.82
C MET A 147 1.69 4.89 13.98
N ALA A 148 2.81 5.63 14.11
CA ALA A 148 2.87 6.81 14.96
C ALA A 148 2.37 8.04 14.20
N ILE A 149 1.63 8.89 14.89
CA ILE A 149 1.23 10.21 14.40
C ILE A 149 2.09 11.24 15.10
N VAL A 150 3.03 11.83 14.38
CA VAL A 150 4.02 12.76 14.89
C VAL A 150 3.83 14.15 14.32
N PRO A 151 4.11 15.23 15.09
CA PRO A 151 4.12 16.59 14.56
C PRO A 151 5.13 16.70 13.40
N ARG A 152 4.76 17.42 12.34
CA ARG A 152 5.73 17.82 11.33
C ARG A 152 6.64 18.91 11.86
N GLU A 153 7.95 18.71 11.80
CA GLU A 153 8.89 19.80 11.99
C GLU A 153 8.69 20.82 10.86
N ARG A 154 8.52 22.10 11.23
CA ARG A 154 8.55 23.17 10.22
C ARG A 154 9.97 23.24 9.67
N PRO A 155 10.14 23.33 8.34
CA PRO A 155 11.47 23.62 7.79
C PRO A 155 12.00 24.89 8.45
N ARG A 156 13.21 24.84 9.00
CA ARG A 156 13.93 26.01 9.50
C ARG A 156 14.32 26.93 8.37
#